data_bd6452c4ce12830cd311a495ad2da9c1
#
_entry.id   bd6452c4ce12830cd311a495ad2da9c1
#
_cell.length_a   1.000
_cell.length_b   1.000
_cell.length_c   1.000
_cell.angle_alpha   90.00
_cell.angle_beta   90.00
_cell.angle_gamma   90.00
#
_symmetry.space_group_name_H-M   'P 1'
#
loop_
_entity.id
_entity.type
_entity.pdbx_description
1 polymer ?
#
loop_
_entity_poly.entity_id
_entity_poly.type
_entity_poly.pdbx_seq_one_letter_code
_entity_poly.pdbx_strand_id
1 'polypeptide(L)'
;MKEYDSYKEFLKSGGITATGGEPLAQPEFLAELFALAKSKGVHTCLDTSAGVYDPAHHEKIDEALKYTDLVMLDIKHIDDEEHRKLTGKGNRNILAFAEHIRELGISVWIRHVVVPGITDKYEELFALGEFLSTLSNIKALDVLPYHDMAKPKYAELGLEYPLGDTPPLIKEEAIKARDIIMDGIKSGLRKQK
;
A
#
# COMPACT_ATOMS: atom_id res chain seq x y z
N MET A 1 1.69 -6.83 -22.31
CA MET A 1 1.57 -5.70 -23.27
C MET A 1 0.57 -5.93 -24.40
N LYS A 2 0.43 -7.16 -24.99
CA LYS A 2 -0.57 -7.43 -26.04
C LYS A 2 -2.00 -7.03 -25.63
N GLU A 3 -2.41 -7.36 -24.41
CA GLU A 3 -3.74 -6.98 -23.90
C GLU A 3 -3.88 -5.45 -23.77
N TYR A 4 -2.86 -4.76 -23.24
CA TYR A 4 -2.86 -3.31 -23.21
C TYR A 4 -3.06 -2.69 -24.62
N ASP A 5 -2.35 -3.21 -25.63
CA ASP A 5 -2.47 -2.73 -27.01
C ASP A 5 -3.92 -2.94 -27.56
N SER A 6 -4.64 -3.95 -27.08
CA SER A 6 -6.04 -4.22 -27.47
C SER A 6 -7.05 -3.25 -26.83
N TYR A 7 -6.73 -2.70 -25.65
CA TYR A 7 -7.65 -1.85 -24.87
C TYR A 7 -7.26 -0.37 -24.84
N LYS A 8 -6.06 0.01 -25.33
CA LYS A 8 -5.53 1.38 -25.26
C LYS A 8 -6.47 2.45 -25.84
N GLU A 9 -7.27 2.12 -26.85
CA GLU A 9 -8.24 3.04 -27.46
C GLU A 9 -9.40 3.38 -26.50
N PHE A 10 -9.66 2.52 -25.53
CA PHE A 10 -10.67 2.73 -24.48
C PHE A 10 -10.07 3.42 -23.25
N LEU A 11 -8.75 3.34 -23.07
CA LEU A 11 -8.00 3.90 -21.95
C LEU A 11 -7.35 5.22 -22.38
N LYS A 12 -8.16 6.28 -22.53
CA LYS A 12 -7.64 7.63 -22.90
C LYS A 12 -6.63 8.19 -21.91
N SER A 13 -6.70 7.77 -20.67
CA SER A 13 -5.73 8.02 -19.60
C SER A 13 -5.65 6.77 -18.74
N GLY A 14 -4.45 6.35 -18.37
CA GLY A 14 -4.26 5.16 -17.56
C GLY A 14 -2.94 4.50 -17.86
N GLY A 15 -2.77 3.27 -17.39
CA GLY A 15 -1.52 2.56 -17.50
C GLY A 15 -1.69 1.09 -17.17
N ILE A 16 -0.60 0.50 -16.70
CA ILE A 16 -0.61 -0.85 -16.14
C ILE A 16 -0.35 -0.78 -14.65
N THR A 17 -1.01 -1.65 -13.89
CA THR A 17 -0.75 -1.86 -12.48
C THR A 17 -0.23 -3.28 -12.28
N ALA A 18 0.96 -3.40 -11.69
CA ALA A 18 1.43 -4.68 -11.18
C ALA A 18 0.87 -4.88 -9.79
N THR A 19 0.10 -5.95 -9.64
CA THR A 19 -0.57 -6.37 -8.39
C THR A 19 -0.60 -7.90 -8.32
N GLY A 20 -1.28 -8.48 -7.36
CA GLY A 20 -1.46 -9.92 -7.27
C GLY A 20 -1.06 -10.44 -5.90
N GLY A 21 -0.09 -11.36 -5.77
CA GLY A 21 0.55 -11.67 -4.50
C GLY A 21 1.37 -10.48 -4.00
N GLU A 22 2.69 -10.54 -4.18
CA GLU A 22 3.59 -9.41 -3.89
C GLU A 22 4.48 -9.21 -5.12
N PRO A 23 4.27 -8.13 -5.92
CA PRO A 23 5.07 -7.92 -7.15
C PRO A 23 6.56 -7.76 -6.88
N LEU A 24 6.93 -7.17 -5.74
CA LEU A 24 8.34 -7.02 -5.34
C LEU A 24 9.05 -8.35 -5.01
N ALA A 25 8.31 -9.47 -4.95
CA ALA A 25 8.92 -10.80 -4.88
C ALA A 25 9.54 -11.24 -6.22
N GLN A 26 9.25 -10.53 -7.32
CA GLN A 26 9.78 -10.78 -8.67
C GLN A 26 10.33 -9.47 -9.27
N PRO A 27 11.32 -8.83 -8.62
CA PRO A 27 11.73 -7.47 -8.96
C PRO A 27 12.35 -7.37 -10.36
N GLU A 28 13.08 -8.38 -10.82
CA GLU A 28 13.67 -8.38 -12.16
C GLU A 28 12.60 -8.41 -13.25
N PHE A 29 11.60 -9.30 -13.12
CA PHE A 29 10.47 -9.35 -14.06
C PHE A 29 9.68 -8.04 -14.05
N LEU A 30 9.46 -7.46 -12.87
CA LEU A 30 8.77 -6.19 -12.71
C LEU A 30 9.52 -5.05 -13.42
N ALA A 31 10.86 -5.00 -13.27
CA ALA A 31 11.71 -4.02 -13.92
C ALA A 31 11.61 -4.11 -15.46
N GLU A 32 11.70 -5.31 -16.03
CA GLU A 32 11.58 -5.54 -17.47
C GLU A 32 10.19 -5.14 -17.99
N LEU A 33 9.12 -5.53 -17.26
CA LEU A 33 7.74 -5.20 -17.62
C LEU A 33 7.52 -3.68 -17.63
N PHE A 34 7.97 -2.99 -16.58
CA PHE A 34 7.79 -1.54 -16.45
C PHE A 34 8.68 -0.76 -17.43
N ALA A 35 9.91 -1.20 -17.68
CA ALA A 35 10.76 -0.62 -18.70
C ALA A 35 10.10 -0.70 -20.09
N LEU A 36 9.53 -1.86 -20.43
CA LEU A 36 8.79 -2.04 -21.68
C LEU A 36 7.54 -1.15 -21.76
N ALA A 37 6.80 -1.02 -20.66
CA ALA A 37 5.65 -0.11 -20.58
C ALA A 37 6.06 1.33 -20.80
N LYS A 38 7.11 1.78 -20.12
CA LYS A 38 7.67 3.14 -20.25
C LYS A 38 8.16 3.44 -21.67
N SER A 39 8.79 2.48 -22.35
CA SER A 39 9.23 2.64 -23.76
C SER A 39 8.06 2.88 -24.72
N LYS A 40 6.83 2.53 -24.33
CA LYS A 40 5.58 2.77 -25.07
C LYS A 40 4.79 3.97 -24.55
N GLY A 41 5.35 4.76 -23.62
CA GLY A 41 4.67 5.90 -23.02
C GLY A 41 3.52 5.51 -22.06
N VAL A 42 3.51 4.27 -21.54
CA VAL A 42 2.46 3.75 -20.66
C VAL A 42 2.83 4.07 -19.22
N HIS A 43 1.87 4.62 -18.46
CA HIS A 43 2.00 4.85 -17.02
C HIS A 43 2.09 3.53 -16.27
N THR A 44 2.93 3.49 -15.24
CA THR A 44 3.19 2.28 -14.44
C THR A 44 2.83 2.51 -12.99
N CYS A 45 2.09 1.57 -12.42
CA CYS A 45 1.70 1.59 -11.02
C CYS A 45 2.11 0.28 -10.35
N LEU A 46 2.75 0.37 -9.20
CA LEU A 46 3.11 -0.76 -8.34
C LEU A 46 2.13 -0.81 -7.16
N ASP A 47 1.36 -1.88 -7.05
CA ASP A 47 0.46 -2.16 -5.91
C ASP A 47 1.14 -3.19 -5.00
N THR A 48 1.57 -2.78 -3.81
CA THR A 48 2.44 -3.58 -2.95
C THR A 48 2.17 -3.36 -1.47
N SER A 49 2.46 -4.37 -0.67
CA SER A 49 2.60 -4.24 0.78
C SER A 49 4.04 -3.92 1.20
N ALA A 50 5.00 -4.00 0.26
CA ALA A 50 6.44 -3.89 0.49
C ALA A 50 7.01 -4.81 1.59
N GLY A 51 6.30 -5.87 1.95
CA GLY A 51 6.70 -6.79 3.02
C GLY A 51 7.95 -7.62 2.74
N VAL A 52 8.47 -7.56 1.51
CA VAL A 52 9.72 -8.22 1.08
C VAL A 52 10.88 -7.22 0.91
N TYR A 53 10.65 -5.93 1.09
CA TYR A 53 11.69 -4.91 1.04
C TYR A 53 12.71 -5.11 2.17
N ASP A 54 13.99 -5.02 1.83
CA ASP A 54 15.10 -5.04 2.79
C ASP A 54 15.97 -3.81 2.55
N PRO A 55 16.07 -2.89 3.53
CA PRO A 55 16.91 -1.70 3.39
C PRO A 55 18.39 -1.98 3.12
N ALA A 56 18.88 -3.19 3.44
CA ALA A 56 20.25 -3.59 3.20
C ALA A 56 20.48 -4.24 1.82
N HIS A 57 19.41 -4.69 1.13
CA HIS A 57 19.51 -5.45 -0.11
C HIS A 57 18.34 -5.08 -1.05
N HIS A 58 18.29 -3.83 -1.52
CA HIS A 58 17.17 -3.32 -2.31
C HIS A 58 17.50 -3.02 -3.78
N GLU A 59 18.72 -3.29 -4.25
CA GLU A 59 19.20 -2.89 -5.57
C GLU A 59 18.32 -3.40 -6.71
N LYS A 60 17.79 -4.63 -6.60
CA LYS A 60 16.90 -5.21 -7.61
C LYS A 60 15.52 -4.52 -7.59
N ILE A 61 15.05 -4.12 -6.43
CA ILE A 61 13.81 -3.36 -6.29
C ILE A 61 13.99 -1.97 -6.89
N ASP A 62 15.13 -1.33 -6.67
CA ASP A 62 15.45 -0.02 -7.25
C ASP A 62 15.45 -0.03 -8.77
N GLU A 63 15.90 -1.14 -9.40
CA GLU A 63 15.78 -1.27 -10.85
C GLU A 63 14.32 -1.19 -11.33
N ALA A 64 13.39 -1.80 -10.62
CA ALA A 64 11.96 -1.70 -10.93
C ALA A 64 11.41 -0.29 -10.62
N LEU A 65 11.84 0.30 -9.52
CA LEU A 65 11.42 1.63 -9.10
C LEU A 65 11.82 2.73 -10.09
N LYS A 66 12.91 2.59 -10.84
CA LYS A 66 13.30 3.52 -11.93
C LYS A 66 12.22 3.72 -12.99
N TYR A 67 11.37 2.74 -13.18
CA TYR A 67 10.30 2.72 -14.18
C TYR A 67 8.91 2.81 -13.56
N THR A 68 8.80 3.13 -12.27
CA THR A 68 7.53 3.22 -11.52
C THR A 68 7.10 4.68 -11.39
N ASP A 69 5.90 5.01 -11.90
CA ASP A 69 5.34 6.37 -11.79
C ASP A 69 4.56 6.56 -10.49
N LEU A 70 3.93 5.51 -10.00
CA LEU A 70 3.08 5.53 -8.81
C LEU A 70 3.25 4.23 -8.02
N VAL A 71 3.33 4.36 -6.71
CA VAL A 71 3.21 3.23 -5.79
C VAL A 71 1.89 3.33 -5.04
N MET A 72 1.10 2.26 -5.02
CA MET A 72 0.00 2.07 -4.08
C MET A 72 0.53 1.22 -2.93
N LEU A 73 0.70 1.81 -1.76
CA LEU A 73 1.34 1.16 -0.61
C LEU A 73 0.32 0.88 0.49
N ASP A 74 0.21 -0.39 0.84
CA ASP A 74 -0.60 -0.84 1.98
C ASP A 74 0.18 -0.70 3.29
N ILE A 75 -0.26 0.16 4.20
CA ILE A 75 0.19 0.17 5.59
C ILE A 75 -0.91 -0.45 6.44
N LYS A 76 -0.74 -1.73 6.81
CA LYS A 76 -1.76 -2.52 7.51
C LYS A 76 -1.92 -2.11 8.97
N HIS A 77 -0.82 -1.74 9.64
CA HIS A 77 -0.80 -1.25 11.01
C HIS A 77 0.46 -0.42 11.25
N ILE A 78 0.38 0.64 12.06
CA ILE A 78 1.55 1.48 12.36
C ILE A 78 2.45 0.88 13.44
N ASP A 79 1.88 0.18 14.41
CA ASP A 79 2.63 -0.52 15.45
C ASP A 79 3.20 -1.84 14.92
N ASP A 80 4.49 -2.14 15.18
CA ASP A 80 5.19 -3.31 14.65
C ASP A 80 4.67 -4.63 15.23
N GLU A 81 4.30 -4.64 16.52
CA GLU A 81 3.81 -5.85 17.18
C GLU A 81 2.39 -6.18 16.73
N GLU A 82 1.51 -5.19 16.67
CA GLU A 82 0.14 -5.37 16.17
C GLU A 82 0.14 -5.73 14.69
N HIS A 83 1.04 -5.12 13.89
CA HIS A 83 1.23 -5.52 12.50
C HIS A 83 1.66 -6.99 12.39
N ARG A 84 2.54 -7.45 13.27
CA ARG A 84 3.00 -8.84 13.31
C ARG A 84 1.89 -9.82 13.70
N LYS A 85 1.03 -9.45 14.64
CA LYS A 85 -0.17 -10.24 14.98
C LYS A 85 -1.13 -10.35 13.81
N LEU A 86 -1.32 -9.25 13.07
CA LEU A 86 -2.26 -9.18 11.95
C LEU A 86 -1.76 -9.92 10.70
N THR A 87 -0.45 -9.83 10.38
CA THR A 87 0.10 -10.26 9.09
C THR A 87 1.16 -11.35 9.17
N GLY A 88 1.60 -11.70 10.38
CA GLY A 88 2.71 -12.62 10.62
C GLY A 88 4.10 -11.97 10.48
N LYS A 89 4.21 -10.70 10.06
CA LYS A 89 5.48 -9.98 9.87
C LYS A 89 5.42 -8.58 10.49
N GLY A 90 6.57 -8.03 10.88
CA GLY A 90 6.69 -6.64 11.30
C GLY A 90 6.52 -5.66 10.14
N ASN A 91 6.36 -4.38 10.48
CA ASN A 91 6.14 -3.30 9.51
C ASN A 91 7.38 -2.45 9.21
N ARG A 92 8.51 -2.67 9.88
CA ARG A 92 9.71 -1.83 9.74
C ARG A 92 10.20 -1.70 8.31
N ASN A 93 10.19 -2.82 7.56
CA ASN A 93 10.56 -2.83 6.14
C ASN A 93 9.59 -2.01 5.29
N ILE A 94 8.30 -2.04 5.64
CA ILE A 94 7.25 -1.30 4.93
C ILE A 94 7.41 0.21 5.14
N LEU A 95 7.65 0.62 6.39
CA LEU A 95 7.88 2.03 6.72
C LEU A 95 9.19 2.53 6.10
N ALA A 96 10.26 1.73 6.15
CA ALA A 96 11.52 2.04 5.46
C ALA A 96 11.35 2.16 3.94
N PHE A 97 10.53 1.29 3.32
CA PHE A 97 10.19 1.42 1.90
C PHE A 97 9.46 2.73 1.58
N ALA A 98 8.51 3.13 2.44
CA ALA A 98 7.80 4.40 2.26
C ALA A 98 8.76 5.61 2.28
N GLU A 99 9.75 5.59 3.20
CA GLU A 99 10.79 6.61 3.26
C GLU A 99 11.71 6.57 2.03
N HIS A 100 12.09 5.38 1.59
CA HIS A 100 12.94 5.19 0.41
C HIS A 100 12.29 5.73 -0.87
N ILE A 101 11.02 5.40 -1.14
CA ILE A 101 10.32 5.95 -2.32
C ILE A 101 10.08 7.46 -2.22
N ARG A 102 9.98 8.02 -1.01
CA ARG A 102 9.98 9.47 -0.81
C ARG A 102 11.32 10.08 -1.25
N GLU A 103 12.46 9.48 -0.86
CA GLU A 103 13.80 9.95 -1.25
C GLU A 103 14.01 9.88 -2.75
N LEU A 104 13.46 8.85 -3.40
CA LEU A 104 13.46 8.70 -4.86
C LEU A 104 12.48 9.65 -5.57
N GLY A 105 11.62 10.36 -4.84
CA GLY A 105 10.62 11.28 -5.39
C GLY A 105 9.46 10.58 -6.11
N ILE A 106 9.26 9.29 -5.89
CA ILE A 106 8.18 8.51 -6.52
C ILE A 106 6.86 8.83 -5.83
N SER A 107 5.81 9.15 -6.60
CA SER A 107 4.48 9.41 -6.06
C SER A 107 3.90 8.19 -5.34
N VAL A 108 3.20 8.40 -4.22
CA VAL A 108 2.58 7.32 -3.47
C VAL A 108 1.11 7.59 -3.15
N TRP A 109 0.29 6.56 -3.28
CA TRP A 109 -1.03 6.45 -2.67
C TRP A 109 -0.93 5.50 -1.48
N ILE A 110 -1.27 5.99 -0.31
CA ILE A 110 -1.32 5.17 0.91
C ILE A 110 -2.71 4.55 1.00
N ARG A 111 -2.75 3.24 1.23
CA ARG A 111 -3.99 2.52 1.57
C ARG A 111 -3.91 1.99 2.99
N HIS A 112 -5.02 2.14 3.70
CA HIS A 112 -5.19 1.58 5.04
C HIS A 112 -6.58 0.96 5.16
N VAL A 113 -6.65 -0.31 5.54
CA VAL A 113 -7.93 -1.00 5.78
C VAL A 113 -8.25 -0.94 7.27
N VAL A 114 -9.42 -0.41 7.59
CA VAL A 114 -9.90 -0.31 8.97
C VAL A 114 -10.64 -1.57 9.34
N VAL A 115 -10.04 -2.36 10.22
CA VAL A 115 -10.57 -3.63 10.75
C VAL A 115 -11.08 -3.39 12.17
N PRO A 116 -12.39 -3.61 12.46
CA PRO A 116 -12.95 -3.37 13.79
C PRO A 116 -12.18 -4.07 14.91
N GLY A 117 -11.83 -3.33 15.96
CA GLY A 117 -11.10 -3.81 17.12
C GLY A 117 -9.62 -4.12 16.90
N ILE A 118 -9.10 -3.95 15.69
CA ILE A 118 -7.71 -4.27 15.33
C ILE A 118 -6.96 -3.01 14.85
N THR A 119 -7.47 -2.33 13.83
CA THR A 119 -6.78 -1.18 13.21
C THR A 119 -7.58 0.12 13.32
N ASP A 120 -8.56 0.19 14.21
CA ASP A 120 -9.49 1.32 14.38
C ASP A 120 -9.24 2.14 15.66
N LYS A 121 -8.18 1.85 16.41
CA LYS A 121 -7.86 2.59 17.64
C LYS A 121 -7.36 3.99 17.32
N TYR A 122 -7.87 4.97 18.07
CA TYR A 122 -7.57 6.38 17.85
C TYR A 122 -6.06 6.67 17.86
N GLU A 123 -5.34 6.16 18.86
CA GLU A 123 -3.91 6.43 19.04
C GLU A 123 -3.08 5.90 17.89
N GLU A 124 -3.45 4.73 17.34
CA GLU A 124 -2.76 4.07 16.24
C GLU A 124 -3.04 4.78 14.90
N LEU A 125 -4.29 5.16 14.65
CA LEU A 125 -4.68 5.95 13.47
C LEU A 125 -4.01 7.33 13.49
N PHE A 126 -3.96 7.97 14.66
CA PHE A 126 -3.29 9.26 14.82
C PHE A 126 -1.78 9.13 14.60
N ALA A 127 -1.14 8.11 15.18
CA ALA A 127 0.29 7.83 14.98
C ALA A 127 0.62 7.51 13.50
N LEU A 128 -0.27 6.77 12.80
CA LEU A 128 -0.16 6.58 11.35
C LEU A 128 -0.14 7.95 10.64
N GLY A 129 -1.04 8.84 11.01
CA GLY A 129 -1.08 10.20 10.45
C GLY A 129 0.21 10.97 10.72
N GLU A 130 0.76 10.91 11.93
CA GLU A 130 2.05 11.56 12.24
C GLU A 130 3.20 10.99 11.39
N PHE A 131 3.27 9.68 11.19
CA PHE A 131 4.22 9.08 10.27
C PHE A 131 4.02 9.58 8.83
N LEU A 132 2.79 9.56 8.33
CA LEU A 132 2.49 10.02 6.97
C LEU A 132 2.87 11.49 6.75
N SER A 133 2.87 12.33 7.79
CA SER A 133 3.31 13.73 7.68
C SER A 133 4.78 13.89 7.29
N THR A 134 5.60 12.84 7.47
CA THR A 134 7.02 12.84 7.08
C THR A 134 7.22 12.57 5.59
N LEU A 135 6.18 12.09 4.89
CA LEU A 135 6.23 11.68 3.50
C LEU A 135 5.73 12.81 2.59
N SER A 136 6.64 13.51 1.93
CA SER A 136 6.31 14.66 1.03
C SER A 136 5.73 14.25 -0.33
N ASN A 137 5.76 12.98 -0.68
CA ASN A 137 5.40 12.43 -1.98
C ASN A 137 3.99 11.82 -2.04
N ILE A 138 3.19 11.93 -0.97
CA ILE A 138 1.82 11.40 -0.92
C ILE A 138 0.91 12.18 -1.88
N LYS A 139 0.20 11.46 -2.74
CA LYS A 139 -0.81 11.99 -3.68
C LYS A 139 -2.25 11.69 -3.24
N ALA A 140 -2.44 10.57 -2.55
CA ALA A 140 -3.74 10.20 -2.01
C ALA A 140 -3.59 9.34 -0.74
N LEU A 141 -4.61 9.42 0.12
CA LEU A 141 -4.83 8.54 1.25
C LEU A 141 -6.19 7.87 1.06
N ASP A 142 -6.18 6.56 0.93
CA ASP A 142 -7.37 5.73 0.75
C ASP A 142 -7.59 4.90 2.01
N VAL A 143 -8.60 5.24 2.77
CA VAL A 143 -8.98 4.54 4.01
C VAL A 143 -10.23 3.73 3.74
N LEU A 144 -10.06 2.41 3.73
CA LEU A 144 -11.04 1.45 3.26
C LEU A 144 -11.71 0.74 4.44
N PRO A 145 -13.03 0.55 4.39
CA PRO A 145 -13.69 -0.30 5.37
C PRO A 145 -13.32 -1.77 5.12
N TYR A 146 -13.08 -2.49 6.21
CA TYR A 146 -12.92 -3.94 6.15
C TYR A 146 -14.18 -4.61 5.58
N HIS A 147 -13.96 -5.65 4.76
CA HIS A 147 -14.99 -6.56 4.25
C HIS A 147 -14.49 -8.02 4.33
N ASP A 148 -15.39 -8.94 4.49
CA ASP A 148 -15.10 -10.37 4.68
C ASP A 148 -15.17 -11.21 3.40
N MET A 149 -15.09 -10.58 2.23
CA MET A 149 -15.18 -11.24 0.91
C MET A 149 -14.09 -12.29 0.68
N ALA A 150 -13.03 -12.32 1.49
CA ALA A 150 -12.01 -13.36 1.43
C ALA A 150 -12.42 -14.67 2.13
N LYS A 151 -13.41 -14.66 3.04
CA LYS A 151 -13.86 -15.87 3.78
C LYS A 151 -14.13 -17.09 2.89
N PRO A 152 -14.86 -16.98 1.75
CA PRO A 152 -15.10 -18.12 0.88
C PRO A 152 -13.81 -18.75 0.33
N LYS A 153 -12.80 -17.95 -0.02
CA LYS A 153 -11.51 -18.46 -0.53
C LYS A 153 -10.76 -19.25 0.53
N TYR A 154 -10.79 -18.80 1.79
CA TYR A 154 -10.19 -19.53 2.90
C TYR A 154 -10.89 -20.88 3.11
N ALA A 155 -12.24 -20.89 3.07
CA ALA A 155 -13.02 -22.12 3.19
C ALA A 155 -12.73 -23.10 2.05
N GLU A 156 -12.63 -22.64 0.79
CA GLU A 156 -12.26 -23.47 -0.38
C GLU A 156 -10.87 -24.10 -0.23
N LEU A 157 -9.94 -23.39 0.44
CA LEU A 157 -8.59 -23.90 0.70
C LEU A 157 -8.49 -24.76 1.97
N GLY A 158 -9.60 -24.95 2.71
CA GLY A 158 -9.62 -25.67 3.98
C GLY A 158 -8.85 -24.95 5.09
N LEU A 159 -8.72 -23.63 5.00
CA LEU A 159 -8.00 -22.80 5.95
C LEU A 159 -8.97 -22.02 6.85
N GLU A 160 -8.59 -21.85 8.10
CA GLU A 160 -9.32 -20.98 9.02
C GLU A 160 -9.11 -19.50 8.62
N TYR A 161 -10.20 -18.71 8.64
CA TYR A 161 -10.13 -17.30 8.32
C TYR A 161 -9.53 -16.51 9.50
N PRO A 162 -8.39 -15.81 9.32
CA PRO A 162 -7.64 -15.22 10.44
C PRO A 162 -8.41 -14.17 11.25
N LEU A 163 -9.38 -13.48 10.62
CA LEU A 163 -10.19 -12.45 11.29
C LEU A 163 -11.51 -13.01 11.85
N GLY A 164 -11.70 -14.34 11.82
CA GLY A 164 -12.84 -15.03 12.42
C GLY A 164 -14.19 -14.42 12.00
N ASP A 165 -14.99 -14.06 13.02
CA ASP A 165 -16.32 -13.46 12.84
C ASP A 165 -16.31 -11.92 12.93
N THR A 166 -15.17 -11.28 12.74
CA THR A 166 -15.09 -9.81 12.64
C THR A 166 -16.08 -9.30 11.61
N PRO A 167 -17.03 -8.43 11.98
CA PRO A 167 -18.03 -7.95 11.04
C PRO A 167 -17.43 -6.94 10.05
N PRO A 168 -17.96 -6.87 8.82
CA PRO A 168 -17.62 -5.80 7.90
C PRO A 168 -17.85 -4.41 8.51
N LEU A 169 -16.97 -3.46 8.20
CA LEU A 169 -17.08 -2.09 8.68
C LEU A 169 -17.96 -1.27 7.72
N ILE A 170 -18.77 -0.39 8.26
CA ILE A 170 -19.54 0.56 7.46
C ILE A 170 -18.66 1.73 6.99
N LYS A 171 -19.02 2.33 5.86
CA LYS A 171 -18.24 3.40 5.22
C LYS A 171 -18.05 4.62 6.13
N GLU A 172 -19.04 4.95 6.93
CA GLU A 172 -19.04 6.08 7.86
C GLU A 172 -17.94 5.96 8.92
N GLU A 173 -17.67 4.74 9.41
CA GLU A 173 -16.58 4.50 10.37
C GLU A 173 -15.20 4.62 9.69
N ALA A 174 -15.06 4.16 8.45
CA ALA A 174 -13.84 4.37 7.69
C ALA A 174 -13.57 5.87 7.42
N ILE A 175 -14.61 6.67 7.22
CA ILE A 175 -14.50 8.13 7.11
C ILE A 175 -14.00 8.74 8.43
N LYS A 176 -14.53 8.32 9.58
CA LYS A 176 -14.04 8.78 10.89
C LYS A 176 -12.57 8.41 11.12
N ALA A 177 -12.18 7.18 10.79
CA ALA A 177 -10.79 6.73 10.86
C ALA A 177 -9.87 7.59 9.98
N ARG A 178 -10.30 7.90 8.75
CA ARG A 178 -9.57 8.82 7.86
C ARG A 178 -9.39 10.20 8.50
N ASP A 179 -10.42 10.74 9.12
CA ASP A 179 -10.36 12.06 9.73
C ASP A 179 -9.37 12.09 10.91
N ILE A 180 -9.27 11.00 11.69
CA ILE A 180 -8.24 10.85 12.75
C ILE A 180 -6.84 10.82 12.14
N ILE A 181 -6.61 10.06 11.06
CA ILE A 181 -5.33 10.03 10.35
C ILE A 181 -4.97 11.43 9.84
N MET A 182 -5.93 12.15 9.26
CA MET A 182 -5.74 13.52 8.78
C MET A 182 -5.37 14.51 9.91
N ASP A 183 -5.91 14.32 11.09
CA ASP A 183 -5.53 15.13 12.25
C ASP A 183 -4.11 14.81 12.74
N GLY A 184 -3.70 13.55 12.69
CA GLY A 184 -2.31 13.13 12.91
C GLY A 184 -1.35 13.77 11.90
N ILE A 185 -1.71 13.79 10.60
CA ILE A 185 -0.91 14.48 9.56
C ILE A 185 -0.76 15.96 9.90
N LYS A 186 -1.84 16.66 10.24
CA LYS A 186 -1.80 18.07 10.62
C LYS A 186 -0.92 18.32 11.85
N SER A 187 -0.99 17.41 12.84
CA SER A 187 -0.15 17.46 14.06
C SER A 187 1.33 17.33 13.70
N GLY A 188 1.71 16.32 12.93
CA GLY A 188 3.09 16.09 12.51
C GLY A 188 3.66 17.25 11.70
N LEU A 189 2.90 17.80 10.74
CA LEU A 189 3.33 18.98 9.97
C LEU A 189 3.54 20.24 10.82
N ARG A 190 2.83 20.40 11.95
CA ARG A 190 3.06 21.50 12.88
C ARG A 190 4.35 21.34 13.68
N LYS A 191 4.75 20.09 13.99
CA LYS A 191 5.98 19.79 14.73
C LYS A 191 7.24 19.98 13.88
N GLN A 192 7.12 20.02 12.54
CA GLN A 192 8.23 20.18 11.59
C GLN A 192 8.52 21.66 11.27
N LYS A 193 7.68 22.57 11.73
CA LYS A 193 7.84 24.05 11.60
C LYS A 193 8.55 24.62 12.80
#